data_63c2817b9c311663f0b28cce2d8b23eb
#
_entry.id   63c2817b9c311663f0b28cce2d8b23eb
#
_cell.length_a   1.000
_cell.length_b   1.000
_cell.length_c   1.000
_cell.angle_alpha   90.00
_cell.angle_beta   90.00
_cell.angle_gamma   90.00
#
_symmetry.space_group_name_H-M   'P 1'
#
loop_
_entity.id
_entity.type
_entity.pdbx_description
1 polymer ?
#
loop_
_entity_poly.entity_id
_entity_poly.type
_entity_poly.pdbx_seq_one_letter_code
_entity_poly.pdbx_strand_id
1 'polypeptide(L)'
;MSDLAPPAAHVRPSSRRAGRSVSPGFGFAVIVAAALLVLFLALPLAAMAWRALQESGGLTASEREQLWQAMRLSLVTSLISMGIVVLLGTPLAFLLARRQFRGLHLLNTVVDLPIVLPPAVAGIALLMAFGRQGVIGQWLDGLGITVGFTTTAVVMAQIFVAAPFYVRSARAGLQRVPPDTEEAAEVDGATAFAVFRDITLPLALPGVAAGLVLAWARALGEFGATIMFAGNFPG
;
A
#
# COMPACT_ATOMS: atom_id res chain seq x y z
N MET A 1 65.71 7.04 39.31
CA MET A 1 64.33 7.46 38.93
C MET A 1 64.32 7.38 37.41
N SER A 2 63.85 6.24 36.92
CA SER A 2 63.86 5.91 35.50
C SER A 2 62.43 6.02 34.96
N ASP A 3 62.25 6.96 34.06
CA ASP A 3 61.00 7.14 33.28
C ASP A 3 60.75 5.92 32.40
N LEU A 4 59.72 5.16 32.69
CA LEU A 4 59.20 4.11 31.84
C LEU A 4 57.98 4.72 31.08
N ALA A 5 58.22 5.21 29.87
CA ALA A 5 57.15 5.53 28.93
C ALA A 5 56.43 4.24 28.49
N PRO A 6 55.09 4.20 28.43
CA PRO A 6 54.35 3.04 27.95
C PRO A 6 54.57 2.84 26.43
N PRO A 7 54.61 1.57 25.95
CA PRO A 7 54.83 1.31 24.53
C PRO A 7 53.62 1.77 23.68
N ALA A 8 53.94 2.44 22.59
CA ALA A 8 52.97 2.92 21.59
C ALA A 8 52.12 1.76 21.09
N ALA A 9 50.79 1.88 21.26
CA ALA A 9 49.81 0.94 20.69
C ALA A 9 49.90 0.99 19.16
N HIS A 10 50.36 -0.10 18.58
CA HIS A 10 50.30 -0.29 17.11
C HIS A 10 48.84 -0.34 16.67
N VAL A 11 48.34 0.75 16.09
CA VAL A 11 47.08 0.79 15.35
C VAL A 11 47.22 -0.12 14.14
N ARG A 12 46.63 -1.33 14.22
CA ARG A 12 46.53 -2.21 13.06
C ARG A 12 45.69 -1.51 11.99
N PRO A 13 46.19 -1.38 10.74
CA PRO A 13 45.37 -0.82 9.68
C PRO A 13 44.14 -1.75 9.48
N SER A 14 42.96 -1.13 9.51
CA SER A 14 41.67 -1.80 9.23
C SER A 14 41.77 -2.56 7.90
N SER A 15 41.59 -3.87 7.97
CA SER A 15 41.54 -4.74 6.80
C SER A 15 40.50 -4.17 5.82
N ARG A 16 41.00 -3.66 4.67
CA ARG A 16 40.16 -3.38 3.51
C ARG A 16 39.26 -4.58 3.29
N ARG A 17 37.95 -4.41 3.39
CA ARG A 17 36.98 -5.40 2.96
C ARG A 17 37.31 -5.71 1.51
N ALA A 18 37.95 -6.85 1.29
CA ALA A 18 38.12 -7.39 -0.05
C ALA A 18 36.73 -7.58 -0.64
N GLY A 19 36.39 -6.75 -1.61
CA GLY A 19 35.17 -6.92 -2.38
C GLY A 19 35.18 -8.37 -2.90
N ARG A 20 34.19 -9.17 -2.51
CA ARG A 20 34.03 -10.52 -3.05
C ARG A 20 33.92 -10.36 -4.56
N SER A 21 34.96 -10.75 -5.27
CA SER A 21 34.94 -10.85 -6.73
C SER A 21 33.92 -11.94 -7.09
N VAL A 22 32.77 -11.52 -7.55
CA VAL A 22 31.76 -12.42 -8.11
C VAL A 22 32.42 -13.08 -9.34
N SER A 23 32.43 -14.41 -9.39
CA SER A 23 33.01 -15.13 -10.53
C SER A 23 32.34 -14.67 -11.83
N PRO A 24 33.09 -14.46 -12.93
CA PRO A 24 32.55 -13.93 -14.19
C PRO A 24 31.33 -14.74 -14.70
N GLY A 25 31.35 -16.06 -14.55
CA GLY A 25 30.24 -16.93 -14.94
C GLY A 25 28.98 -16.73 -14.10
N PHE A 26 29.11 -16.50 -12.79
CA PHE A 26 27.96 -16.20 -11.93
C PHE A 26 27.35 -14.82 -12.27
N GLY A 27 28.20 -13.82 -12.54
CA GLY A 27 27.73 -12.51 -12.96
C GLY A 27 26.94 -12.57 -14.28
N PHE A 28 27.44 -13.33 -15.25
CA PHE A 28 26.74 -13.53 -16.53
C PHE A 28 25.39 -14.24 -16.35
N ALA A 29 25.35 -15.33 -15.57
CA ALA A 29 24.10 -16.06 -15.28
C ALA A 29 23.04 -15.16 -14.61
N VAL A 30 23.44 -14.30 -13.66
CA VAL A 30 22.54 -13.34 -13.01
C VAL A 30 22.01 -12.32 -14.00
N ILE A 31 22.85 -11.77 -14.89
CA ILE A 31 22.42 -10.81 -15.91
C ILE A 31 21.44 -11.46 -16.88
N VAL A 32 21.71 -12.69 -17.36
CA VAL A 32 20.81 -13.40 -18.25
C VAL A 32 19.45 -13.68 -17.59
N ALA A 33 19.46 -14.17 -16.34
CA ALA A 33 18.22 -14.41 -15.60
C ALA A 33 17.41 -13.12 -15.39
N ALA A 34 18.07 -12.01 -15.03
CA ALA A 34 17.43 -10.72 -14.89
C ALA A 34 16.85 -10.22 -16.23
N ALA A 35 17.60 -10.32 -17.32
CA ALA A 35 17.17 -9.91 -18.65
C ALA A 35 15.97 -10.73 -19.14
N LEU A 36 15.97 -12.05 -18.91
CA LEU A 36 14.82 -12.92 -19.26
C LEU A 36 13.57 -12.53 -18.47
N LEU A 37 13.69 -12.24 -17.18
CA LEU A 37 12.56 -11.81 -16.35
C LEU A 37 12.03 -10.45 -16.83
N VAL A 38 12.91 -9.49 -17.08
CA VAL A 38 12.52 -8.16 -17.59
C VAL A 38 11.83 -8.28 -18.94
N LEU A 39 12.38 -9.09 -19.86
CA LEU A 39 11.78 -9.34 -21.16
C LEU A 39 10.39 -9.98 -21.04
N PHE A 40 10.25 -11.00 -20.17
CA PHE A 40 8.98 -11.66 -19.89
C PHE A 40 7.91 -10.69 -19.36
N LEU A 41 8.29 -9.79 -18.45
CA LEU A 41 7.37 -8.79 -17.89
C LEU A 41 7.04 -7.67 -18.89
N ALA A 42 7.98 -7.27 -19.74
CA ALA A 42 7.79 -6.21 -20.72
C ALA A 42 6.99 -6.67 -21.96
N LEU A 43 7.10 -7.93 -22.34
CA LEU A 43 6.52 -8.46 -23.57
C LEU A 43 4.99 -8.30 -23.67
N PRO A 44 4.17 -8.62 -22.64
CA PRO A 44 2.73 -8.40 -22.68
C PRO A 44 2.36 -6.92 -22.82
N LEU A 45 3.08 -6.05 -22.14
CA LEU A 45 2.85 -4.59 -22.18
C LEU A 45 3.20 -4.04 -23.58
N ALA A 46 4.33 -4.47 -24.13
CA ALA A 46 4.75 -4.09 -25.47
C ALA A 46 3.76 -4.61 -26.54
N ALA A 47 3.27 -5.85 -26.41
CA ALA A 47 2.27 -6.41 -27.31
C ALA A 47 0.94 -5.66 -27.24
N MET A 48 0.50 -5.27 -26.04
CA MET A 48 -0.70 -4.45 -25.87
C MET A 48 -0.55 -3.07 -26.50
N ALA A 49 0.59 -2.39 -26.25
CA ALA A 49 0.87 -1.09 -26.85
C ALA A 49 0.95 -1.19 -28.39
N TRP A 50 1.60 -2.22 -28.92
CA TRP A 50 1.68 -2.46 -30.36
C TRP A 50 0.31 -2.64 -31.01
N ARG A 51 -0.56 -3.45 -30.39
CA ARG A 51 -1.94 -3.63 -30.88
C ARG A 51 -2.73 -2.33 -30.83
N ALA A 52 -2.65 -1.58 -29.73
CA ALA A 52 -3.32 -0.29 -29.59
C ALA A 52 -2.90 0.71 -30.70
N LEU A 53 -1.62 0.69 -31.10
CA LEU A 53 -1.12 1.52 -32.20
C LEU A 53 -1.61 1.06 -33.58
N GLN A 54 -1.82 -0.25 -33.77
CA GLN A 54 -2.32 -0.80 -35.05
C GLN A 54 -3.83 -0.58 -35.23
N GLU A 55 -4.59 -0.67 -34.15
CA GLU A 55 -6.06 -0.52 -34.15
C GLU A 55 -6.50 0.96 -34.02
N SER A 56 -5.61 1.92 -34.22
CA SER A 56 -5.85 3.35 -34.13
C SER A 56 -6.74 3.94 -35.22
N GLY A 57 -7.79 3.23 -35.58
CA GLY A 57 -8.94 3.73 -36.37
C GLY A 57 -9.85 4.61 -35.53
N GLY A 58 -9.29 5.64 -34.90
CA GLY A 58 -9.95 6.71 -34.13
C GLY A 58 -11.20 6.30 -33.33
N LEU A 59 -11.17 6.46 -32.02
CA LEU A 59 -12.34 6.28 -31.15
C LEU A 59 -13.51 7.14 -31.66
N THR A 60 -14.68 6.56 -31.76
CA THR A 60 -15.92 7.29 -32.01
C THR A 60 -16.19 8.30 -30.90
N ALA A 61 -16.98 9.31 -31.18
CA ALA A 61 -17.31 10.33 -30.14
C ALA A 61 -17.95 9.69 -28.90
N SER A 62 -18.80 8.67 -29.09
CA SER A 62 -19.45 7.94 -28.00
C SER A 62 -18.47 7.11 -27.16
N GLU A 63 -17.50 6.43 -27.79
CA GLU A 63 -16.47 5.66 -27.09
C GLU A 63 -15.53 6.58 -26.27
N ARG A 64 -15.20 7.74 -26.82
CA ARG A 64 -14.39 8.76 -26.11
C ARG A 64 -15.12 9.28 -24.88
N GLU A 65 -16.41 9.55 -24.99
CA GLU A 65 -17.22 10.00 -23.87
C GLU A 65 -17.32 8.93 -22.77
N GLN A 66 -17.56 7.67 -23.14
CA GLN A 66 -17.59 6.54 -22.19
C GLN A 66 -16.25 6.36 -21.49
N LEU A 67 -15.13 6.43 -22.20
CA LEU A 67 -13.80 6.36 -21.63
C LEU A 67 -13.54 7.51 -20.64
N TRP A 68 -13.96 8.73 -21.02
CA TRP A 68 -13.79 9.89 -20.13
C TRP A 68 -14.62 9.77 -18.85
N GLN A 69 -15.84 9.29 -18.94
CA GLN A 69 -16.70 9.03 -17.79
C GLN A 69 -16.11 7.94 -16.90
N ALA A 70 -15.64 6.84 -17.46
CA ALA A 70 -15.00 5.75 -16.71
C ALA A 70 -13.71 6.22 -16.00
N MET A 71 -12.87 6.99 -16.69
CA MET A 71 -11.64 7.55 -16.10
C MET A 71 -11.95 8.51 -14.94
N ARG A 72 -12.93 9.41 -15.13
CA ARG A 72 -13.37 10.35 -14.11
C ARG A 72 -13.92 9.60 -12.89
N LEU A 73 -14.78 8.60 -13.10
CA LEU A 73 -15.35 7.79 -12.03
C LEU A 73 -14.25 7.08 -11.25
N SER A 74 -13.33 6.41 -11.94
CA SER A 74 -12.21 5.69 -11.32
C SER A 74 -11.32 6.64 -10.50
N LEU A 75 -11.01 7.83 -11.03
CA LEU A 75 -10.20 8.81 -10.32
C LEU A 75 -10.91 9.35 -9.07
N VAL A 76 -12.18 9.73 -9.19
CA VAL A 76 -12.96 10.27 -8.07
C VAL A 76 -13.13 9.22 -6.97
N THR A 77 -13.53 8.01 -7.32
CA THR A 77 -13.71 6.93 -6.34
C THR A 77 -12.40 6.56 -5.66
N SER A 78 -11.29 6.50 -6.41
CA SER A 78 -9.99 6.18 -5.82
C SER A 78 -9.47 7.27 -4.89
N LEU A 79 -9.70 8.55 -5.20
CA LEU A 79 -9.35 9.66 -4.31
C LEU A 79 -10.17 9.64 -3.02
N ILE A 80 -11.48 9.39 -3.12
CA ILE A 80 -12.36 9.23 -1.94
C ILE A 80 -11.88 8.05 -1.09
N SER A 81 -11.60 6.92 -1.73
CA SER A 81 -11.09 5.71 -1.06
C SER A 81 -9.78 5.99 -0.34
N MET A 82 -8.85 6.70 -0.98
CA MET A 82 -7.57 7.08 -0.35
C MET A 82 -7.75 8.04 0.82
N GLY A 83 -8.65 9.01 0.71
CA GLY A 83 -8.99 9.89 1.83
C GLY A 83 -9.44 9.10 3.07
N ILE A 84 -10.33 8.11 2.87
CA ILE A 84 -10.82 7.25 3.95
C ILE A 84 -9.71 6.33 4.47
N VAL A 85 -8.91 5.73 3.58
CA VAL A 85 -7.78 4.86 3.96
C VAL A 85 -6.75 5.64 4.78
N VAL A 86 -6.41 6.86 4.42
CA VAL A 86 -5.48 7.69 5.20
C VAL A 86 -6.09 8.06 6.55
N LEU A 87 -7.34 8.52 6.56
CA LEU A 87 -8.03 8.97 7.78
C LEU A 87 -8.15 7.85 8.82
N LEU A 88 -8.51 6.64 8.41
CA LEU A 88 -8.72 5.50 9.30
C LEU A 88 -7.46 4.63 9.44
N GLY A 89 -6.68 4.52 8.38
CA GLY A 89 -5.47 3.68 8.34
C GLY A 89 -4.29 4.28 9.11
N THR A 90 -4.15 5.62 9.17
CA THR A 90 -3.07 6.25 9.94
C THR A 90 -3.17 5.98 11.44
N PRO A 91 -4.32 6.19 12.11
CA PRO A 91 -4.50 5.80 13.50
C PRO A 91 -4.27 4.31 13.74
N LEU A 92 -4.77 3.46 12.81
CA LEU A 92 -4.57 2.01 12.90
C LEU A 92 -3.09 1.65 12.79
N ALA A 93 -2.37 2.22 11.82
CA ALA A 93 -0.93 2.01 11.65
C ALA A 93 -0.14 2.47 12.87
N PHE A 94 -0.52 3.60 13.46
CA PHE A 94 0.09 4.12 14.69
C PHE A 94 -0.16 3.18 15.88
N LEU A 95 -1.39 2.71 16.06
CA LEU A 95 -1.73 1.71 17.09
C LEU A 95 -0.89 0.44 16.95
N LEU A 96 -0.79 -0.09 15.72
CA LEU A 96 -0.01 -1.29 15.41
C LEU A 96 1.51 -1.07 15.53
N ALA A 97 2.00 0.16 15.40
CA ALA A 97 3.42 0.49 15.51
C ALA A 97 3.87 0.66 16.97
N ARG A 98 3.02 1.24 17.84
CA ARG A 98 3.38 1.70 19.18
C ARG A 98 2.82 0.86 20.33
N ARG A 99 1.74 0.11 20.11
CA ARG A 99 1.05 -0.60 21.18
C ARG A 99 1.27 -2.11 21.09
N GLN A 100 1.48 -2.71 22.27
CA GLN A 100 1.52 -4.17 22.46
C GLN A 100 0.33 -4.55 23.33
N PHE A 101 -0.61 -5.35 22.79
CA PHE A 101 -1.78 -5.81 23.52
C PHE A 101 -2.20 -7.22 23.09
N ARG A 102 -2.98 -7.87 23.92
CA ARG A 102 -3.57 -9.18 23.59
C ARG A 102 -4.51 -9.01 22.40
N GLY A 103 -4.28 -9.76 21.30
CA GLY A 103 -5.06 -9.64 20.05
C GLY A 103 -4.38 -8.84 18.95
N LEU A 104 -3.18 -8.25 19.18
CA LEU A 104 -2.41 -7.57 18.15
C LEU A 104 -2.16 -8.47 16.92
N HIS A 105 -1.86 -9.75 17.16
CA HIS A 105 -1.67 -10.73 16.07
C HIS A 105 -2.95 -10.95 15.26
N LEU A 106 -4.09 -11.06 15.94
CA LEU A 106 -5.39 -11.20 15.27
C LEU A 106 -5.70 -9.96 14.42
N LEU A 107 -5.49 -8.76 14.98
CA LEU A 107 -5.69 -7.51 14.24
C LEU A 107 -4.79 -7.41 13.02
N ASN A 108 -3.50 -7.77 13.13
CA ASN A 108 -2.58 -7.85 12.00
C ASN A 108 -3.09 -8.84 10.94
N THR A 109 -3.53 -10.03 11.35
CA THR A 109 -4.07 -11.03 10.43
C THR A 109 -5.31 -10.52 9.70
N VAL A 110 -6.23 -9.86 10.40
CA VAL A 110 -7.43 -9.26 9.79
C VAL A 110 -7.07 -8.17 8.78
N VAL A 111 -6.11 -7.30 9.13
CA VAL A 111 -5.61 -6.26 8.20
C VAL A 111 -4.95 -6.88 6.97
N ASP A 112 -4.24 -7.98 7.13
CA ASP A 112 -3.50 -8.63 6.04
C ASP A 112 -4.37 -9.56 5.16
N LEU A 113 -5.54 -9.96 5.65
CA LEU A 113 -6.43 -10.90 4.97
C LEU A 113 -6.78 -10.50 3.53
N PRO A 114 -7.10 -9.21 3.23
CA PRO A 114 -7.42 -8.80 1.87
C PRO A 114 -6.27 -8.97 0.87
N ILE A 115 -5.01 -9.00 1.32
CA ILE A 115 -3.84 -9.19 0.44
C ILE A 115 -3.80 -10.62 -0.10
N VAL A 116 -4.20 -11.58 0.72
CA VAL A 116 -4.14 -13.02 0.41
C VAL A 116 -5.35 -13.48 -0.42
N LEU A 117 -6.49 -12.77 -0.28
CA LEU A 117 -7.71 -13.12 -0.99
C LEU A 117 -7.59 -12.82 -2.49
N PRO A 118 -7.96 -13.78 -3.36
CA PRO A 118 -8.16 -13.48 -4.78
C PRO A 118 -9.18 -12.33 -4.94
N PRO A 119 -8.97 -11.38 -5.87
CA PRO A 119 -9.83 -10.19 -6.00
C PRO A 119 -11.32 -10.52 -6.15
N ALA A 120 -11.66 -11.54 -6.94
CA ALA A 120 -13.05 -11.98 -7.11
C ALA A 120 -13.65 -12.50 -5.79
N VAL A 121 -12.87 -13.23 -4.96
CA VAL A 121 -13.30 -13.73 -3.66
C VAL A 121 -13.52 -12.57 -2.68
N ALA A 122 -12.65 -11.57 -2.73
CA ALA A 122 -12.81 -10.33 -1.95
C ALA A 122 -14.13 -9.62 -2.28
N GLY A 123 -14.48 -9.53 -3.57
CA GLY A 123 -15.74 -8.94 -4.03
C GLY A 123 -16.97 -9.74 -3.57
N ILE A 124 -16.91 -11.07 -3.66
CA ILE A 124 -17.98 -11.95 -3.14
C ILE A 124 -18.13 -11.79 -1.63
N ALA A 125 -17.04 -11.75 -0.87
CA ALA A 125 -17.07 -11.54 0.57
C ALA A 125 -17.75 -10.21 0.94
N LEU A 126 -17.41 -9.12 0.21
CA LEU A 126 -18.07 -7.83 0.37
C LEU A 126 -19.56 -7.90 0.01
N LEU A 127 -19.92 -8.60 -1.05
CA LEU A 127 -21.33 -8.81 -1.44
C LEU A 127 -22.10 -9.61 -0.38
N MET A 128 -21.50 -10.64 0.21
CA MET A 128 -22.09 -11.42 1.30
C MET A 128 -22.24 -10.60 2.59
N ALA A 129 -21.37 -9.63 2.82
CA ALA A 129 -21.44 -8.76 3.98
C ALA A 129 -22.45 -7.61 3.78
N PHE A 130 -22.34 -6.88 2.67
CA PHE A 130 -23.00 -5.59 2.43
C PHE A 130 -24.01 -5.60 1.27
N GLY A 131 -24.14 -6.69 0.52
CA GLY A 131 -25.19 -6.85 -0.49
C GLY A 131 -26.59 -6.86 0.16
N ARG A 132 -27.65 -6.68 -0.61
CA ARG A 132 -29.03 -6.58 -0.08
C ARG A 132 -29.42 -7.72 0.87
N GLN A 133 -28.98 -8.94 0.58
CA GLN A 133 -29.23 -10.14 1.39
C GLN A 133 -28.04 -10.46 2.32
N GLY A 134 -27.04 -9.58 2.38
CA GLY A 134 -25.85 -9.77 3.20
C GLY A 134 -26.10 -9.53 4.68
N VAL A 135 -25.15 -9.99 5.52
CA VAL A 135 -25.29 -9.94 7.00
C VAL A 135 -25.55 -8.52 7.53
N ILE A 136 -24.88 -7.52 6.98
CA ILE A 136 -25.07 -6.10 7.31
C ILE A 136 -26.03 -5.44 6.32
N GLY A 137 -25.99 -5.86 5.05
CA GLY A 137 -26.75 -5.26 3.97
C GLY A 137 -28.26 -5.30 4.17
N GLN A 138 -28.81 -6.39 4.74
CA GLN A 138 -30.24 -6.47 5.06
C GLN A 138 -30.72 -5.43 6.09
N TRP A 139 -29.86 -5.06 7.04
CA TRP A 139 -30.17 -3.99 7.99
C TRP A 139 -30.14 -2.62 7.34
N LEU A 140 -29.17 -2.38 6.43
CA LEU A 140 -29.07 -1.16 5.66
C LEU A 140 -30.23 -1.01 4.67
N ASP A 141 -30.63 -2.10 4.02
CA ASP A 141 -31.79 -2.11 3.09
C ASP A 141 -33.10 -1.78 3.83
N GLY A 142 -33.26 -2.25 5.08
CA GLY A 142 -34.38 -1.87 5.95
C GLY A 142 -34.41 -0.37 6.32
N LEU A 143 -33.26 0.32 6.21
CA LEU A 143 -33.15 1.77 6.38
C LEU A 143 -33.21 2.53 5.02
N GLY A 144 -33.48 1.83 3.92
CA GLY A 144 -33.51 2.40 2.58
C GLY A 144 -32.11 2.64 1.96
N ILE A 145 -31.05 2.08 2.55
CA ILE A 145 -29.66 2.24 2.08
C ILE A 145 -29.23 0.97 1.35
N THR A 146 -29.09 1.04 0.04
CA THR A 146 -28.55 -0.06 -0.79
C THR A 146 -27.09 0.25 -1.12
N VAL A 147 -26.18 -0.67 -0.78
CA VAL A 147 -24.74 -0.53 -1.02
C VAL A 147 -24.29 -1.27 -2.27
N GLY A 148 -24.65 -2.54 -2.41
CA GLY A 148 -24.27 -3.36 -3.56
C GLY A 148 -24.73 -2.74 -4.89
N PHE A 149 -23.92 -2.89 -5.92
CA PHE A 149 -24.19 -2.37 -7.27
C PHE A 149 -24.30 -0.84 -7.34
N THR A 150 -23.55 -0.13 -6.50
CA THR A 150 -23.50 1.34 -6.47
C THR A 150 -22.06 1.84 -6.52
N THR A 151 -21.86 3.15 -6.74
CA THR A 151 -20.55 3.80 -6.63
C THR A 151 -19.93 3.64 -5.22
N THR A 152 -20.78 3.57 -4.18
CA THR A 152 -20.33 3.26 -2.80
C THR A 152 -19.69 1.89 -2.73
N ALA A 153 -20.23 0.88 -3.43
CA ALA A 153 -19.61 -0.45 -3.50
C ALA A 153 -18.21 -0.41 -4.13
N VAL A 154 -18.00 0.42 -5.17
CA VAL A 154 -16.68 0.65 -5.77
C VAL A 154 -15.70 1.19 -4.73
N VAL A 155 -16.09 2.25 -4.02
CA VAL A 155 -15.26 2.86 -2.97
C VAL A 155 -14.91 1.85 -1.87
N MET A 156 -15.90 1.06 -1.42
CA MET A 156 -15.67 0.04 -0.39
C MET A 156 -14.75 -1.08 -0.87
N ALA A 157 -14.89 -1.54 -2.11
CA ALA A 157 -13.98 -2.52 -2.71
C ALA A 157 -12.55 -2.00 -2.78
N GLN A 158 -12.37 -0.75 -3.22
CA GLN A 158 -11.06 -0.09 -3.29
C GLN A 158 -10.44 0.06 -1.90
N ILE A 159 -11.20 0.49 -0.89
CA ILE A 159 -10.74 0.59 0.51
C ILE A 159 -10.29 -0.78 1.01
N PHE A 160 -11.15 -1.80 0.85
CA PHE A 160 -10.87 -3.15 1.35
C PHE A 160 -9.55 -3.71 0.82
N VAL A 161 -9.30 -3.52 -0.47
CA VAL A 161 -8.10 -4.08 -1.13
C VAL A 161 -6.86 -3.20 -0.93
N ALA A 162 -7.02 -1.88 -0.83
CA ALA A 162 -5.89 -0.94 -0.76
C ALA A 162 -5.42 -0.66 0.69
N ALA A 163 -6.32 -0.68 1.67
CA ALA A 163 -6.01 -0.34 3.05
C ALA A 163 -4.81 -1.12 3.65
N PRO A 164 -4.67 -2.44 3.44
CA PRO A 164 -3.54 -3.18 3.98
C PRO A 164 -2.19 -2.66 3.51
N PHE A 165 -2.08 -2.26 2.24
CA PHE A 165 -0.84 -1.74 1.66
C PHE A 165 -0.43 -0.43 2.31
N TYR A 166 -1.41 0.46 2.53
CA TYR A 166 -1.18 1.71 3.26
C TYR A 166 -0.76 1.45 4.71
N VAL A 167 -1.56 0.68 5.44
CA VAL A 167 -1.35 0.42 6.88
C VAL A 167 0.02 -0.21 7.13
N ARG A 168 0.42 -1.21 6.32
CA ARG A 168 1.75 -1.86 6.45
C ARG A 168 2.90 -0.89 6.22
N SER A 169 2.83 -0.10 5.16
CA SER A 169 3.90 0.84 4.81
C SER A 169 3.97 2.01 5.81
N ALA A 170 2.83 2.58 6.19
CA ALA A 170 2.75 3.62 7.21
C ALA A 170 3.27 3.11 8.56
N ARG A 171 2.86 1.90 8.99
CA ARG A 171 3.38 1.25 10.19
C ARG A 171 4.91 1.11 10.16
N ALA A 172 5.46 0.62 9.04
CA ALA A 172 6.91 0.48 8.89
C ALA A 172 7.63 1.84 8.96
N GLY A 173 7.03 2.90 8.44
CA GLY A 173 7.53 4.28 8.59
C GLY A 173 7.52 4.74 10.04
N LEU A 174 6.39 4.55 10.72
CA LEU A 174 6.21 4.93 12.13
C LEU A 174 7.17 4.16 13.07
N GLN A 175 7.43 2.88 12.81
CA GLN A 175 8.37 2.07 13.59
C GLN A 175 9.83 2.52 13.46
N ARG A 176 10.19 3.27 12.42
CA ARG A 176 11.54 3.82 12.25
C ARG A 176 11.81 5.06 13.10
N VAL A 177 10.78 5.73 13.59
CA VAL A 177 10.92 6.89 14.46
C VAL A 177 11.38 6.41 15.84
N PRO A 178 12.54 6.88 16.33
CA PRO A 178 13.06 6.45 17.64
C PRO A 178 12.13 6.90 18.76
N PRO A 179 11.74 6.01 19.69
CA PRO A 179 10.92 6.37 20.85
C PRO A 179 11.53 7.48 21.71
N ASP A 180 12.87 7.48 21.88
CA ASP A 180 13.60 8.47 22.68
C ASP A 180 13.32 9.91 22.20
N THR A 181 13.08 10.10 20.90
CA THR A 181 12.77 11.44 20.33
C THR A 181 11.36 11.89 20.73
N GLU A 182 10.42 10.96 20.83
CA GLU A 182 9.05 11.22 21.28
C GLU A 182 9.03 11.49 22.78
N GLU A 183 9.73 10.67 23.57
CA GLU A 183 9.85 10.81 25.02
C GLU A 183 10.53 12.15 25.43
N ALA A 184 11.58 12.57 24.71
CA ALA A 184 12.23 13.86 24.97
C ALA A 184 11.25 15.03 24.82
N ALA A 185 10.41 15.02 23.79
CA ALA A 185 9.42 16.07 23.59
C ALA A 185 8.30 16.04 24.66
N GLU A 186 7.91 14.85 25.13
CA GLU A 186 6.95 14.72 26.23
C GLU A 186 7.52 15.28 27.54
N VAL A 187 8.82 15.07 27.82
CA VAL A 187 9.53 15.66 28.97
C VAL A 187 9.56 17.19 28.88
N ASP A 188 9.70 17.75 27.68
CA ASP A 188 9.63 19.20 27.41
C ASP A 188 8.19 19.76 27.49
N GLY A 189 7.20 18.90 27.80
CA GLY A 189 5.81 19.31 28.02
C GLY A 189 4.92 19.26 26.78
N ALA A 190 5.37 18.66 25.68
CA ALA A 190 4.53 18.49 24.49
C ALA A 190 3.39 17.47 24.77
N THR A 191 2.19 17.78 24.29
CA THR A 191 1.08 16.83 24.36
C THR A 191 1.29 15.69 23.37
N ALA A 192 0.73 14.49 23.62
CA ALA A 192 0.85 13.34 22.74
C ALA A 192 0.40 13.64 21.29
N PHE A 193 -0.61 14.50 21.11
CA PHE A 193 -1.01 14.94 19.76
C PHE A 193 0.03 15.85 19.11
N ALA A 194 0.65 16.77 19.87
CA ALA A 194 1.72 17.62 19.35
C ALA A 194 2.94 16.78 18.96
N VAL A 195 3.35 15.81 19.79
CA VAL A 195 4.41 14.86 19.48
C VAL A 195 4.10 14.10 18.19
N PHE A 196 2.90 13.55 18.06
CA PHE A 196 2.49 12.85 16.84
C PHE A 196 2.55 13.74 15.62
N ARG A 197 1.96 14.94 15.68
CA ARG A 197 1.83 15.84 14.53
C ARG A 197 3.17 16.46 14.11
N ASP A 198 3.98 16.87 15.08
CA ASP A 198 5.15 17.73 14.83
C ASP A 198 6.46 16.93 14.77
N ILE A 199 6.49 15.69 15.29
CA ILE A 199 7.68 14.84 15.36
C ILE A 199 7.43 13.51 14.64
N THR A 200 6.48 12.70 15.14
CA THR A 200 6.30 11.33 14.66
C THR A 200 5.89 11.29 13.20
N LEU A 201 4.86 12.06 12.83
CA LEU A 201 4.31 12.04 11.47
C LEU A 201 5.30 12.61 10.44
N PRO A 202 6.00 13.74 10.66
CA PRO A 202 7.02 14.22 9.73
C PRO A 202 8.17 13.25 9.53
N LEU A 203 8.66 12.61 10.60
CA LEU A 203 9.74 11.62 10.50
C LEU A 203 9.28 10.32 9.82
N ALA A 204 8.03 9.93 9.98
CA ALA A 204 7.42 8.77 9.33
C ALA A 204 6.96 9.06 7.89
N LEU A 205 6.94 10.32 7.45
CA LEU A 205 6.36 10.76 6.18
C LEU A 205 6.85 9.97 4.97
N PRO A 206 8.14 9.60 4.81
CA PRO A 206 8.57 8.78 3.68
C PRO A 206 7.84 7.43 3.60
N GLY A 207 7.61 6.77 4.74
CA GLY A 207 6.87 5.51 4.81
C GLY A 207 5.36 5.69 4.56
N VAL A 208 4.79 6.76 5.11
CA VAL A 208 3.37 7.12 4.90
C VAL A 208 3.11 7.46 3.43
N ALA A 209 3.97 8.27 2.81
CA ALA A 209 3.85 8.64 1.40
C ALA A 209 4.04 7.44 0.48
N ALA A 210 5.02 6.58 0.73
CA ALA A 210 5.20 5.34 -0.02
C ALA A 210 3.96 4.42 0.10
N GLY A 211 3.38 4.33 1.30
CA GLY A 211 2.13 3.60 1.54
C GLY A 211 0.95 4.18 0.77
N LEU A 212 0.83 5.50 0.73
CA LEU A 212 -0.22 6.18 -0.02
C LEU A 212 -0.13 5.89 -1.52
N VAL A 213 1.06 6.02 -2.11
CA VAL A 213 1.29 5.74 -3.54
C VAL A 213 0.97 4.28 -3.87
N LEU A 214 1.46 3.33 -3.05
CA LEU A 214 1.25 1.92 -3.26
C LEU A 214 -0.24 1.53 -3.15
N ALA A 215 -0.92 2.04 -2.12
CA ALA A 215 -2.35 1.81 -1.92
C ALA A 215 -3.20 2.44 -3.04
N TRP A 216 -2.84 3.64 -3.50
CA TRP A 216 -3.54 4.30 -4.60
C TRP A 216 -3.37 3.55 -5.92
N ALA A 217 -2.15 3.13 -6.25
CA ALA A 217 -1.91 2.28 -7.42
C ALA A 217 -2.73 0.99 -7.35
N ARG A 218 -2.83 0.37 -6.15
CA ARG A 218 -3.64 -0.83 -5.93
C ARG A 218 -5.14 -0.57 -6.07
N ALA A 219 -5.63 0.57 -5.59
CA ALA A 219 -7.04 0.97 -5.73
C ALA A 219 -7.41 1.27 -7.18
N LEU A 220 -6.56 1.97 -7.92
CA LEU A 220 -6.77 2.25 -9.35
C LEU A 220 -6.79 0.99 -10.20
N GLY A 221 -5.95 0.00 -9.88
CA GLY A 221 -5.90 -1.28 -10.57
C GLY A 221 -6.95 -2.29 -10.11
N GLU A 222 -7.87 -1.92 -9.20
CA GLU A 222 -8.85 -2.86 -8.69
C GLU A 222 -10.04 -3.01 -9.66
N PHE A 223 -10.14 -4.18 -10.23
CA PHE A 223 -11.23 -4.56 -11.14
C PHE A 223 -12.03 -5.75 -10.61
N GLY A 224 -11.33 -6.75 -10.06
CA GLY A 224 -11.93 -8.04 -9.71
C GLY A 224 -12.96 -7.95 -8.59
N ALA A 225 -12.63 -7.30 -7.48
CA ALA A 225 -13.58 -7.10 -6.39
C ALA A 225 -14.69 -6.12 -6.78
N THR A 226 -14.34 -5.09 -7.56
CA THR A 226 -15.30 -4.09 -8.03
C THR A 226 -16.37 -4.72 -8.92
N ILE A 227 -16.01 -5.52 -9.93
CA ILE A 227 -16.99 -6.14 -10.83
C ILE A 227 -17.92 -7.11 -10.10
N MET A 228 -17.43 -7.82 -9.09
CA MET A 228 -18.23 -8.76 -8.30
C MET A 228 -19.17 -8.07 -7.31
N PHE A 229 -18.77 -6.93 -6.73
CA PHE A 229 -19.54 -6.24 -5.70
C PHE A 229 -20.36 -5.06 -6.24
N ALA A 230 -19.80 -4.28 -7.16
CA ALA A 230 -20.47 -3.12 -7.76
C ALA A 230 -21.11 -3.42 -9.10
N GLY A 231 -20.76 -4.54 -9.76
CA GLY A 231 -21.28 -4.90 -11.08
C GLY A 231 -20.61 -4.12 -12.22
N ASN A 232 -21.15 -4.30 -13.42
CA ASN A 232 -20.71 -3.62 -14.64
C ASN A 232 -21.83 -2.74 -15.22
N PHE A 233 -22.58 -2.06 -14.36
CA PHE A 233 -23.60 -1.12 -14.80
C PHE A 233 -22.98 0.27 -14.92
N PRO A 234 -23.14 0.97 -16.06
CA PRO A 234 -22.90 2.40 -16.10
C PRO A 234 -23.85 3.07 -15.11
N GLY A 235 -23.26 3.72 -14.11
CA GLY A 235 -23.95 4.35 -12.98
C GLY A 235 -24.87 5.51 -13.43
#